data_e835c57fde39137f9ea5fe83730755b7
#
_entry.id   e835c57fde39137f9ea5fe83730755b7
#
_cell.length_a   1.000
_cell.length_b   1.000
_cell.length_c   1.000
_cell.angle_alpha   90.00
_cell.angle_beta   90.00
_cell.angle_gamma   90.00
#
_symmetry.space_group_name_H-M   'P 1'
#
loop_
_entity.id
_entity.type
_entity.pdbx_description
1 polymer ?
#
loop_
_entity_poly.entity_id
_entity_poly.type
_entity_poly.pdbx_seq_one_letter_code
_entity_poly.pdbx_strand_id
1 'polypeptide(L)'
;MEFHVNEYVIIMDNGQIILFQTQGGETKIEVRLSNETVWLTADQMAELFQRDRSTIQRHIKRIYDEGELTSDSTCAFFAQVQTEGKRQVERKIPIYNLDMIISVGYRVNSHRGVQFRQWATQVLKEYMIKGFVLNDDLLKNAGQGNYFDELLARIRDIRSSEKVFYRKVLEIYALSIDYDPRTSIT
;
A
#
# COMPACT_ATOMS: atom_id res chain seq x y z
N MET A 1 34.34 3.23 13.80
CA MET A 1 33.07 3.87 13.50
C MET A 1 32.03 2.76 13.56
N GLU A 2 31.45 2.57 14.76
CA GLU A 2 30.48 1.49 15.00
C GLU A 2 29.14 1.91 14.45
N PHE A 3 28.63 1.15 13.49
CA PHE A 3 27.26 1.31 12.99
C PHE A 3 26.32 0.71 14.01
N HIS A 4 25.62 1.55 14.75
CA HIS A 4 24.51 1.12 15.58
C HIS A 4 23.35 0.75 14.64
N VAL A 5 23.21 -0.54 14.35
CA VAL A 5 22.02 -1.10 13.73
C VAL A 5 20.96 -1.16 14.83
N ASN A 6 19.94 -0.32 14.74
CA ASN A 6 18.77 -0.42 15.59
C ASN A 6 18.09 -1.77 15.35
N GLU A 7 18.31 -2.72 16.27
CA GLU A 7 17.64 -4.02 16.26
C GLU A 7 16.18 -3.85 16.70
N TYR A 8 15.30 -3.58 15.77
CA TYR A 8 13.86 -3.70 16.02
C TYR A 8 13.46 -5.16 15.90
N VAL A 9 13.21 -5.80 17.04
CA VAL A 9 12.49 -7.09 17.08
C VAL A 9 11.01 -6.80 16.87
N ILE A 10 10.52 -6.99 15.67
CA ILE A 10 9.11 -6.82 15.35
C ILE A 10 8.39 -8.09 15.79
N ILE A 11 7.58 -8.02 16.84
CA ILE A 11 6.61 -9.07 17.23
C ILE A 11 5.46 -8.98 16.25
N MET A 12 5.26 -10.05 15.47
CA MET A 12 4.33 -10.06 14.36
C MET A 12 2.93 -10.50 14.80
N ASP A 13 1.94 -9.67 14.54
CA ASP A 13 0.53 -10.01 14.64
C ASP A 13 0.01 -10.60 13.31
N ASN A 14 -0.92 -11.56 13.39
CA ASN A 14 -1.38 -12.39 12.26
C ASN A 14 -2.35 -11.69 11.29
N GLY A 15 -2.09 -10.45 10.90
CA GLY A 15 -2.89 -9.74 9.91
C GLY A 15 -2.55 -10.17 8.47
N GLN A 16 -3.50 -10.81 7.77
CA GLN A 16 -3.36 -11.09 6.33
C GLN A 16 -3.80 -9.88 5.52
N ILE A 17 -2.93 -9.35 4.64
CA ILE A 17 -3.31 -8.38 3.62
C ILE A 17 -2.96 -8.90 2.25
N ILE A 18 -3.91 -8.77 1.32
CA ILE A 18 -3.71 -9.04 -0.11
C ILE A 18 -3.09 -7.79 -0.74
N LEU A 19 -1.81 -7.85 -1.06
CA LEU A 19 -1.10 -6.74 -1.69
C LEU A 19 -1.45 -6.57 -3.16
N PHE A 20 -1.69 -7.67 -3.84
CA PHE A 20 -1.98 -7.70 -5.27
C PHE A 20 -2.73 -8.98 -5.63
N GLN A 21 -3.89 -8.84 -6.26
CA GLN A 21 -4.65 -9.94 -6.81
C GLN A 21 -4.69 -9.82 -8.34
N THR A 22 -4.26 -10.87 -9.04
CA THR A 22 -4.41 -10.92 -10.51
C THR A 22 -5.86 -11.15 -10.88
N GLN A 23 -6.25 -10.72 -12.08
CA GLN A 23 -7.60 -10.94 -12.63
C GLN A 23 -8.06 -12.40 -12.63
N GLY A 24 -7.14 -13.36 -12.46
CA GLY A 24 -7.41 -14.81 -12.34
C GLY A 24 -7.46 -15.34 -10.91
N GLY A 25 -7.29 -14.52 -9.89
CA GLY A 25 -7.37 -14.95 -8.47
C GLY A 25 -6.23 -15.84 -7.97
N GLU A 26 -5.19 -16.08 -8.77
CA GLU A 26 -4.20 -17.14 -8.52
C GLU A 26 -3.05 -16.78 -7.57
N THR A 27 -2.90 -15.53 -7.16
CA THR A 27 -1.77 -15.16 -6.29
C THR A 27 -2.27 -14.40 -5.06
N LYS A 28 -2.43 -15.14 -3.97
CA LYS A 28 -2.55 -14.59 -2.62
C LYS A 28 -1.17 -14.62 -2.00
N ILE A 29 -0.54 -13.48 -1.79
CA ILE A 29 0.66 -13.39 -0.97
C ILE A 29 0.21 -12.94 0.40
N GLU A 30 0.45 -13.78 1.39
CA GLU A 30 0.26 -13.43 2.79
C GLU A 30 1.30 -12.38 3.16
N VAL A 31 0.82 -11.18 3.42
CA VAL A 31 1.65 -10.05 3.75
C VAL A 31 1.43 -9.70 5.20
N ARG A 32 2.52 -9.48 5.92
CA ARG A 32 2.46 -9.06 7.31
C ARG A 32 2.44 -7.54 7.38
N LEU A 33 1.41 -6.99 8.01
CA LEU A 33 1.39 -5.59 8.39
C LEU A 33 2.12 -5.42 9.73
N SER A 34 3.00 -4.47 9.75
CA SER A 34 3.58 -3.93 10.98
C SER A 34 3.76 -2.44 10.78
N ASN A 35 3.31 -1.62 11.74
CA ASN A 35 3.43 -0.16 11.70
C ASN A 35 2.85 0.47 10.40
N GLU A 36 1.63 0.04 9.98
CA GLU A 36 0.92 0.57 8.80
C GLU A 36 1.65 0.34 7.46
N THR A 37 2.67 -0.49 7.42
CA THR A 37 3.37 -0.85 6.19
C THR A 37 3.48 -2.36 6.02
N VAL A 38 3.72 -2.75 4.79
CA VAL A 38 3.88 -4.13 4.36
C VAL A 38 5.35 -4.50 4.34
N TRP A 39 5.68 -5.68 4.86
CA TRP A 39 7.05 -6.20 4.86
C TRP A 39 7.13 -7.53 4.12
N LEU A 40 8.06 -7.65 3.18
CA LEU A 40 8.36 -8.88 2.44
C LEU A 40 9.84 -9.24 2.52
N THR A 41 10.11 -10.55 2.55
CA THR A 41 11.46 -11.06 2.30
C THR A 41 11.79 -11.02 0.80
N ALA A 42 13.07 -11.16 0.44
CA ALA A 42 13.47 -11.27 -0.97
C ALA A 42 12.86 -12.52 -1.65
N ASP A 43 12.60 -13.60 -0.90
CA ASP A 43 11.96 -14.80 -1.42
C ASP A 43 10.48 -14.56 -1.74
N GLN A 44 9.76 -13.88 -0.85
CA GLN A 44 8.37 -13.48 -1.09
C GLN A 44 8.24 -12.49 -2.27
N MET A 45 9.20 -11.55 -2.42
CA MET A 45 9.24 -10.69 -3.61
C MET A 45 9.56 -11.48 -4.89
N ALA A 46 10.40 -12.50 -4.80
CA ALA A 46 10.72 -13.37 -5.95
C ALA A 46 9.46 -14.14 -6.42
N GLU A 47 8.65 -14.64 -5.50
CA GLU A 47 7.36 -15.25 -5.77
C GLU A 47 6.36 -14.23 -6.33
N LEU A 48 6.21 -13.08 -5.68
CA LEU A 48 5.32 -11.99 -6.11
C LEU A 48 5.56 -11.60 -7.56
N PHE A 49 6.82 -11.36 -7.92
CA PHE A 49 7.19 -10.88 -9.25
C PHE A 49 7.55 -12.00 -10.23
N GLN A 50 7.48 -13.26 -9.82
CA GLN A 50 7.87 -14.43 -10.60
C GLN A 50 9.27 -14.28 -11.20
N ARG A 51 10.25 -14.02 -10.34
CA ARG A 51 11.67 -13.89 -10.67
C ARG A 51 12.54 -14.58 -9.64
N ASP A 52 13.75 -14.94 -10.05
CA ASP A 52 14.71 -15.52 -9.13
C ASP A 52 15.08 -14.54 -8.01
N ARG A 53 15.27 -15.08 -6.81
CA ARG A 53 15.73 -14.33 -5.64
C ARG A 53 16.98 -13.50 -5.93
N SER A 54 17.95 -14.05 -6.68
CA SER A 54 19.19 -13.37 -7.06
C SER A 54 18.94 -12.11 -7.90
N THR A 55 17.89 -12.13 -8.74
CA THR A 55 17.48 -10.96 -9.53
C THR A 55 16.86 -9.89 -8.62
N ILE A 56 15.99 -10.29 -7.68
CA ILE A 56 15.42 -9.37 -6.70
C ILE A 56 16.53 -8.72 -5.86
N GLN A 57 17.46 -9.50 -5.32
CA GLN A 57 18.59 -8.96 -4.54
C GLN A 57 19.45 -7.99 -5.34
N ARG A 58 19.64 -8.23 -6.64
CA ARG A 58 20.36 -7.33 -7.54
C ARG A 58 19.62 -5.99 -7.71
N HIS A 59 18.28 -6.02 -7.81
CA HIS A 59 17.48 -4.80 -7.86
C HIS A 59 17.54 -4.03 -6.55
N ILE A 60 17.41 -4.71 -5.39
CA ILE A 60 17.52 -4.10 -4.07
C ILE A 60 18.89 -3.40 -3.90
N LYS A 61 19.97 -4.13 -4.22
CA LYS A 61 21.31 -3.56 -4.16
C LYS A 61 21.44 -2.31 -5.01
N ARG A 62 20.95 -2.37 -6.26
CA ARG A 62 21.02 -1.24 -7.20
C ARG A 62 20.23 -0.03 -6.71
N ILE A 63 19.06 -0.23 -6.07
CA ILE A 63 18.24 0.83 -5.47
C ILE A 63 19.03 1.56 -4.38
N TYR A 64 19.75 0.83 -3.54
CA TYR A 64 20.62 1.41 -2.52
C TYR A 64 21.86 2.09 -3.11
N ASP A 65 22.52 1.46 -4.08
CA ASP A 65 23.72 2.00 -4.73
C ASP A 65 23.42 3.31 -5.49
N GLU A 66 22.22 3.44 -6.07
CA GLU A 66 21.75 4.64 -6.77
C GLU A 66 21.21 5.73 -5.81
N GLY A 67 21.08 5.42 -4.50
CA GLY A 67 20.60 6.36 -3.49
C GLY A 67 19.11 6.67 -3.58
N GLU A 68 18.32 5.85 -4.30
CA GLU A 68 16.86 6.01 -4.36
C GLU A 68 16.22 5.78 -3.00
N LEU A 69 16.68 4.76 -2.27
CA LEU A 69 16.26 4.44 -0.91
C LEU A 69 17.48 4.16 -0.03
N THR A 70 17.28 4.21 1.29
CA THR A 70 18.31 3.85 2.26
C THR A 70 17.97 2.55 2.99
N SER A 71 18.97 1.76 3.38
CA SER A 71 18.73 0.51 4.11
C SER A 71 18.09 0.75 5.48
N ASP A 72 18.46 1.83 6.16
CA ASP A 72 17.99 2.15 7.50
C ASP A 72 16.48 2.43 7.56
N SER A 73 15.91 2.97 6.46
CA SER A 73 14.49 3.28 6.36
C SER A 73 13.63 2.16 5.75
N THR A 74 14.25 1.20 5.04
CA THR A 74 13.51 0.25 4.22
C THR A 74 13.81 -1.21 4.49
N CYS A 75 14.82 -1.51 5.33
CA CYS A 75 15.20 -2.87 5.69
C CYS A 75 15.15 -3.07 7.21
N ALA A 76 14.54 -4.17 7.62
CA ALA A 76 14.56 -4.65 8.98
C ALA A 76 14.98 -6.13 8.99
N PHE A 77 15.23 -6.69 10.17
CA PHE A 77 15.61 -8.09 10.32
C PHE A 77 14.57 -8.83 11.13
N PHE A 78 14.19 -9.99 10.63
CA PHE A 78 13.31 -10.92 11.32
C PHE A 78 14.14 -12.12 11.81
N ALA A 79 14.01 -12.43 13.09
CA ALA A 79 14.66 -13.59 13.69
C ALA A 79 13.82 -14.86 13.44
N GLN A 80 14.37 -15.83 12.72
CA GLN A 80 13.75 -17.12 12.50
C GLN A 80 14.58 -18.21 13.17
N VAL A 81 13.95 -18.94 14.09
CA VAL A 81 14.57 -20.12 14.72
C VAL A 81 14.31 -21.33 13.82
N GLN A 82 15.38 -21.93 13.30
CA GLN A 82 15.33 -23.17 12.53
C GLN A 82 15.98 -24.31 13.30
N THR A 83 15.32 -25.46 13.34
CA THR A 83 15.88 -26.66 13.95
C THR A 83 16.72 -27.42 12.92
N GLU A 84 18.04 -27.33 13.01
CA GLU A 84 18.99 -28.10 12.19
C GLU A 84 19.48 -29.33 12.97
N GLY A 85 18.86 -30.47 12.74
CA GLY A 85 19.12 -31.70 13.49
C GLY A 85 18.75 -31.55 14.98
N LYS A 86 19.74 -31.52 15.89
CA LYS A 86 19.54 -31.36 17.35
C LYS A 86 19.81 -29.93 17.85
N ARG A 87 20.10 -29.00 16.96
CA ARG A 87 20.44 -27.62 17.33
C ARG A 87 19.39 -26.66 16.82
N GLN A 88 18.99 -25.70 17.66
CA GLN A 88 18.23 -24.55 17.26
C GLN A 88 19.21 -23.46 16.79
N VAL A 89 19.05 -23.03 15.55
CA VAL A 89 19.85 -21.95 14.95
C VAL A 89 18.93 -20.76 14.68
N GLU A 90 19.25 -19.64 15.28
CA GLU A 90 18.58 -18.37 15.00
C GLU A 90 19.21 -17.73 13.76
N ARG A 91 18.41 -17.47 12.75
CA ARG A 91 18.84 -16.77 11.53
C ARG A 91 18.12 -15.44 11.41
N LYS A 92 18.86 -14.36 11.21
CA LYS A 92 18.33 -13.03 10.91
C LYS A 92 18.05 -12.96 9.40
N ILE A 93 16.77 -12.86 9.03
CA ILE A 93 16.32 -12.76 7.64
C ILE A 93 15.98 -11.30 7.37
N PRO A 94 16.56 -10.67 6.34
CA PRO A 94 16.19 -9.32 5.97
C PRO A 94 14.78 -9.28 5.37
N ILE A 95 13.99 -8.30 5.82
CA ILE A 95 12.66 -7.95 5.31
C ILE A 95 12.67 -6.50 4.83
N TYR A 96 11.87 -6.21 3.84
CA TYR A 96 11.85 -4.94 3.13
C TYR A 96 10.44 -4.37 3.15
N ASN A 97 10.34 -3.07 3.39
CA ASN A 97 9.06 -2.37 3.47
C ASN A 97 8.40 -2.14 2.10
N LEU A 98 7.21 -1.53 2.09
CA LEU A 98 6.43 -1.25 0.90
C LEU A 98 7.19 -0.38 -0.12
N ASP A 99 7.99 0.59 0.32
CA ASP A 99 8.75 1.46 -0.59
C ASP A 99 9.73 0.64 -1.43
N MET A 100 10.48 -0.27 -0.79
CA MET A 100 11.39 -1.18 -1.49
C MET A 100 10.62 -2.12 -2.43
N ILE A 101 9.47 -2.65 -2.01
CA ILE A 101 8.63 -3.53 -2.85
C ILE A 101 8.17 -2.79 -4.12
N ILE A 102 7.72 -1.55 -3.98
CA ILE A 102 7.30 -0.70 -5.09
C ILE A 102 8.48 -0.43 -6.04
N SER A 103 9.62 0.00 -5.52
CA SER A 103 10.82 0.31 -6.32
C SER A 103 11.33 -0.91 -7.10
N VAL A 104 11.32 -2.10 -6.48
CA VAL A 104 11.63 -3.37 -7.17
C VAL A 104 10.59 -3.66 -8.24
N GLY A 105 9.30 -3.50 -7.96
CA GLY A 105 8.19 -3.75 -8.89
C GLY A 105 8.28 -2.90 -10.17
N TYR A 106 8.74 -1.66 -10.06
CA TYR A 106 8.97 -0.79 -11.22
C TYR A 106 10.17 -1.22 -12.07
N ARG A 107 11.18 -1.85 -11.48
CA ARG A 107 12.43 -2.24 -12.15
C ARG A 107 12.43 -3.67 -12.72
N VAL A 108 11.62 -4.55 -12.12
CA VAL A 108 11.62 -5.97 -12.47
C VAL A 108 11.02 -6.20 -13.85
N ASN A 109 11.76 -6.93 -14.71
CA ASN A 109 11.31 -7.30 -16.05
C ASN A 109 10.64 -8.68 -16.02
N SER A 110 9.33 -8.71 -15.66
CA SER A 110 8.51 -9.92 -15.69
C SER A 110 7.08 -9.58 -16.08
N HIS A 111 6.29 -10.58 -16.45
CA HIS A 111 4.87 -10.39 -16.72
C HIS A 111 4.13 -9.83 -15.50
N ARG A 112 4.43 -10.34 -14.31
CA ARG A 112 3.89 -9.82 -13.04
C ARG A 112 4.32 -8.38 -12.76
N GLY A 113 5.57 -8.02 -13.08
CA GLY A 113 6.03 -6.64 -12.97
C GLY A 113 5.28 -5.69 -13.92
N VAL A 114 4.91 -6.14 -15.12
CA VAL A 114 4.06 -5.37 -16.03
C VAL A 114 2.66 -5.16 -15.43
N GLN A 115 2.02 -6.22 -14.94
CA GLN A 115 0.70 -6.15 -14.30
C GLN A 115 0.73 -5.22 -13.09
N PHE A 116 1.77 -5.30 -12.25
CA PHE A 116 1.96 -4.42 -11.11
C PHE A 116 2.03 -2.95 -11.54
N ARG A 117 2.85 -2.62 -12.54
CA ARG A 117 2.97 -1.25 -13.04
C ARG A 117 1.68 -0.72 -13.67
N GLN A 118 0.93 -1.57 -14.38
CA GLN A 118 -0.39 -1.21 -14.94
C GLN A 118 -1.37 -0.87 -13.83
N TRP A 119 -1.46 -1.71 -12.81
CA TRP A 119 -2.30 -1.48 -11.63
C TRP A 119 -1.89 -0.19 -10.90
N ALA A 120 -0.62 -0.02 -10.57
CA ALA A 120 -0.12 1.18 -9.89
C ALA A 120 -0.40 2.45 -10.70
N THR A 121 -0.20 2.40 -12.01
CA THR A 121 -0.51 3.51 -12.92
C THR A 121 -2.00 3.83 -12.93
N GLN A 122 -2.86 2.81 -12.89
CA GLN A 122 -4.32 3.01 -12.86
C GLN A 122 -4.75 3.70 -11.56
N VAL A 123 -4.25 3.23 -10.42
CA VAL A 123 -4.50 3.84 -9.10
C VAL A 123 -4.06 5.30 -9.08
N LEU A 124 -2.84 5.59 -9.57
CA LEU A 124 -2.32 6.95 -9.62
C LEU A 124 -3.15 7.86 -10.54
N LYS A 125 -3.54 7.38 -11.74
CA LYS A 125 -4.42 8.12 -12.65
C LYS A 125 -5.75 8.44 -12.01
N GLU A 126 -6.36 7.47 -11.35
CA GLU A 126 -7.64 7.65 -10.69
C GLU A 126 -7.54 8.71 -9.58
N TYR A 127 -6.49 8.65 -8.76
CA TYR A 127 -6.22 9.66 -7.75
C TYR A 127 -6.00 11.06 -8.35
N MET A 128 -5.22 11.17 -9.44
CA MET A 128 -4.95 12.46 -10.10
C MET A 128 -6.20 13.09 -10.73
N ILE A 129 -7.11 12.26 -11.26
CA ILE A 129 -8.32 12.73 -11.93
C ILE A 129 -9.42 13.05 -10.93
N LYS A 130 -9.65 12.16 -9.95
CA LYS A 130 -10.77 12.24 -9.01
C LYS A 130 -10.41 12.90 -7.68
N GLY A 131 -9.10 12.92 -7.31
CA GLY A 131 -8.61 13.36 -6.02
C GLY A 131 -8.73 12.31 -4.91
N PHE A 132 -9.22 11.10 -5.22
CA PHE A 132 -9.34 9.98 -4.28
C PHE A 132 -9.29 8.64 -5.00
N VAL A 133 -8.92 7.58 -4.27
CA VAL A 133 -9.06 6.17 -4.65
C VAL A 133 -9.62 5.44 -3.44
N LEU A 134 -10.61 4.58 -3.65
CA LEU A 134 -11.23 3.77 -2.59
C LEU A 134 -11.06 2.29 -2.90
N ASN A 135 -10.71 1.53 -1.88
CA ASN A 135 -10.77 0.07 -1.91
C ASN A 135 -12.06 -0.37 -1.20
N ASP A 136 -13.13 -0.51 -1.98
CA ASP A 136 -14.46 -0.85 -1.45
C ASP A 136 -14.48 -2.16 -0.68
N ASP A 137 -13.72 -3.17 -1.16
CA ASP A 137 -13.67 -4.47 -0.51
C ASP A 137 -12.97 -4.40 0.84
N LEU A 138 -11.88 -3.65 0.93
CA LEU A 138 -11.19 -3.40 2.20
C LEU A 138 -12.11 -2.65 3.17
N LEU A 139 -12.79 -1.60 2.70
CA LEU A 139 -13.68 -0.79 3.54
C LEU A 139 -14.91 -1.57 4.03
N LYS A 140 -15.49 -2.44 3.20
CA LYS A 140 -16.64 -3.29 3.58
C LYS A 140 -16.25 -4.40 4.54
N ASN A 141 -15.03 -4.95 4.42
CA ASN A 141 -14.54 -6.08 5.21
C ASN A 141 -13.69 -5.66 6.41
N ALA A 142 -13.49 -4.36 6.62
CA ALA A 142 -12.64 -3.82 7.68
C ALA A 142 -13.31 -3.95 9.07
N GLY A 143 -13.43 -5.17 9.55
CA GLY A 143 -13.86 -5.44 10.93
C GLY A 143 -12.86 -5.01 12.02
N GLN A 144 -11.70 -4.46 11.67
CA GLN A 144 -10.60 -4.17 12.62
C GLN A 144 -9.83 -2.87 12.36
N GLY A 145 -10.30 -1.94 11.56
CA GLY A 145 -9.57 -0.68 11.32
C GLY A 145 -10.49 0.54 11.33
N ASN A 146 -9.99 1.64 11.92
CA ASN A 146 -10.68 2.94 11.94
C ASN A 146 -10.76 3.63 10.56
N TYR A 147 -10.35 2.94 9.47
CA TYR A 147 -10.29 3.55 8.13
C TYR A 147 -11.65 4.00 7.61
N PHE A 148 -12.73 3.29 7.97
CA PHE A 148 -14.08 3.71 7.62
C PHE A 148 -14.49 4.99 8.36
N ASP A 149 -14.16 5.10 9.64
CA ASP A 149 -14.42 6.29 10.43
C ASP A 149 -13.58 7.47 9.97
N GLU A 150 -12.32 7.25 9.59
CA GLU A 150 -11.45 8.26 8.98
C GLU A 150 -12.06 8.77 7.65
N LEU A 151 -12.52 7.87 6.78
CA LEU A 151 -13.20 8.22 5.55
C LEU A 151 -14.44 9.07 5.82
N LEU A 152 -15.27 8.67 6.80
CA LEU A 152 -16.45 9.44 7.19
C LEU A 152 -16.08 10.83 7.73
N ALA A 153 -15.01 10.95 8.50
CA ALA A 153 -14.53 12.24 8.99
C ALA A 153 -14.11 13.14 7.83
N ARG A 154 -13.35 12.64 6.86
CA ARG A 154 -12.96 13.36 5.64
C ARG A 154 -14.16 13.81 4.80
N ILE A 155 -15.16 12.92 4.63
CA ILE A 155 -16.40 13.26 3.91
C ILE A 155 -17.14 14.38 4.64
N ARG A 156 -17.22 14.34 5.98
CA ARG A 156 -17.83 15.41 6.78
C ARG A 156 -17.10 16.73 6.61
N ASP A 157 -15.77 16.73 6.64
CA ASP A 157 -14.95 17.93 6.43
C ASP A 157 -15.18 18.55 5.05
N ILE A 158 -15.16 17.74 3.99
CA ILE A 158 -15.43 18.20 2.62
C ILE A 158 -16.84 18.77 2.52
N ARG A 159 -17.82 18.11 3.13
CA ARG A 159 -19.23 18.51 3.13
C ARG A 159 -19.48 19.78 3.96
N SER A 160 -18.74 19.97 5.05
CA SER A 160 -18.81 21.16 5.90
C SER A 160 -18.15 22.38 5.28
N SER A 161 -17.36 22.21 4.23
CA SER A 161 -16.80 23.33 3.46
C SER A 161 -17.95 24.12 2.84
N GLU A 162 -18.22 25.28 3.41
CA GLU A 162 -19.37 26.15 3.11
C GLU A 162 -19.55 26.42 1.61
N LYS A 163 -18.45 26.63 0.88
CA LYS A 163 -18.48 26.86 -0.57
C LYS A 163 -18.96 25.66 -1.39
N VAL A 164 -18.55 24.44 -1.00
CA VAL A 164 -18.93 23.21 -1.73
C VAL A 164 -20.38 22.88 -1.46
N PHE A 165 -20.82 23.01 -0.22
CA PHE A 165 -22.22 22.78 0.16
C PHE A 165 -23.14 23.77 -0.56
N TYR A 166 -22.84 25.06 -0.55
CA TYR A 166 -23.65 26.08 -1.20
C TYR A 166 -23.75 25.84 -2.71
N ARG A 167 -22.66 25.48 -3.36
CA ARG A 167 -22.68 25.16 -4.80
C ARG A 167 -23.57 23.96 -5.10
N LYS A 168 -23.51 22.91 -4.30
CA LYS A 168 -24.37 21.72 -4.47
C LYS A 168 -25.84 21.99 -4.20
N VAL A 169 -26.16 22.82 -3.23
CA VAL A 169 -27.52 23.29 -2.99
C VAL A 169 -28.04 24.09 -4.19
N LEU A 170 -27.22 25.01 -4.73
CA LEU A 170 -27.60 25.76 -5.92
C LEU A 170 -27.79 24.87 -7.16
N GLU A 171 -26.94 23.85 -7.34
CA GLU A 171 -27.13 22.87 -8.42
C GLU A 171 -28.45 22.11 -8.29
N ILE A 172 -28.82 21.67 -7.08
CA ILE A 172 -30.10 21.01 -6.81
C ILE A 172 -31.26 21.94 -7.12
N TYR A 173 -31.19 23.19 -6.68
CA TYR A 173 -32.23 24.19 -6.99
C TYR A 173 -32.33 24.49 -8.50
N ALA A 174 -31.19 24.59 -9.20
CA ALA A 174 -31.16 24.83 -10.64
C ALA A 174 -31.74 23.67 -11.47
N LEU A 175 -31.68 22.45 -10.93
CA LEU A 175 -32.29 21.24 -11.56
C LEU A 175 -33.77 21.06 -11.18
N SER A 176 -34.31 21.85 -10.26
CA SER A 176 -35.72 21.81 -9.91
C SER A 176 -36.53 22.47 -11.04
N ILE A 177 -37.52 21.75 -11.54
CA ILE A 177 -38.42 22.21 -12.65
C ILE A 177 -39.19 23.47 -12.24
N ASP A 178 -39.41 23.68 -10.94
CA ASP A 178 -40.22 24.77 -10.40
C ASP A 178 -39.36 25.97 -9.93
N TYR A 179 -38.04 25.94 -10.11
CA TYR A 179 -37.17 27.03 -9.69
C TYR A 179 -37.12 28.15 -10.72
N ASP A 180 -37.79 29.25 -10.46
CA ASP A 180 -37.60 30.51 -11.19
C ASP A 180 -36.79 31.51 -10.34
N PRO A 181 -35.55 31.83 -10.73
CA PRO A 181 -34.70 32.75 -9.96
C PRO A 181 -35.24 34.18 -9.89
N ARG A 182 -36.25 34.52 -10.68
CA ARG A 182 -36.88 35.86 -10.72
C ARG A 182 -37.98 36.03 -9.67
N THR A 183 -38.51 34.96 -9.11
CA THR A 183 -39.62 34.98 -8.15
C THR A 183 -39.18 34.92 -6.70
N SER A 184 -37.89 34.72 -6.41
CA SER A 184 -37.34 34.53 -5.05
C SER A 184 -36.84 35.81 -4.37
N ILE A 185 -37.17 37.00 -4.89
CA ILE A 185 -36.82 38.29 -4.25
C ILE A 185 -38.11 39.01 -3.84
N THR A 186 -38.58 38.63 -2.65
CA THR A 186 -39.44 39.51 -1.83
C THR A 186 -39.06 39.32 -0.37
#